data_d63965d4616dca18f40a36538006162f
#
_entry.id   d63965d4616dca18f40a36538006162f
#
_cell.length_a   1.000
_cell.length_b   1.000
_cell.length_c   1.000
_cell.angle_alpha   90.00
_cell.angle_beta   90.00
_cell.angle_gamma   90.00
#
_symmetry.space_group_name_H-M   'P 1'
#
loop_
_entity.id
_entity.type
_entity.pdbx_description
1 polymer ?
#
loop_
_entity_poly.entity_id
_entity_poly.type
_entity_poly.pdbx_seq_one_letter_code
_entity_poly.pdbx_strand_id
1 'polypeptide(L)'
;MTAQEATARVRAALQAAGLESEILEFPQSTRTAEEAARAVQADVGQIGKSLVFTVGDRRGREAALLAIVSGRNRADVAKLTRRLGAEVRRAPAETVREVTGYAIGGVPPLGHATRIPVLIDEDLARYPALYLAAGTPHAVFRCTFADLVRVTCGEVLNMKEEVSG
;
A
#
# COMPACT_ATOMS: atom_id res chain seq x y z
N MET A 1 4.17 18.22 7.28
CA MET A 1 3.03 18.15 6.37
C MET A 1 1.76 17.91 7.19
N THR A 2 0.74 18.72 6.98
CA THR A 2 -0.56 18.56 7.66
C THR A 2 -1.35 17.42 7.03
N ALA A 3 -2.39 16.95 7.73
CA ALA A 3 -3.31 15.93 7.20
C ALA A 3 -3.99 16.41 5.91
N GLN A 4 -4.38 17.68 5.86
CA GLN A 4 -5.00 18.25 4.66
C GLN A 4 -4.03 18.31 3.47
N GLU A 5 -2.77 18.65 3.72
CA GLU A 5 -1.74 18.63 2.69
C GLU A 5 -1.49 17.22 2.17
N ALA A 6 -1.47 16.23 3.07
CA ALA A 6 -1.28 14.83 2.69
C ALA A 6 -2.40 14.32 1.78
N THR A 7 -3.67 14.55 2.15
CA THR A 7 -4.80 14.13 1.33
C THR A 7 -4.85 14.89 0.00
N ALA A 8 -4.48 16.17 0.02
CA ALA A 8 -4.44 16.97 -1.21
C ALA A 8 -3.39 16.43 -2.20
N ARG A 9 -2.24 15.98 -1.69
CA ARG A 9 -1.20 15.36 -2.53
C ARG A 9 -1.67 14.06 -3.14
N VAL A 10 -2.38 13.24 -2.37
CA VAL A 10 -2.96 11.99 -2.88
C VAL A 10 -4.01 12.30 -3.95
N ARG A 11 -4.88 13.28 -3.68
CA ARG A 11 -5.91 13.69 -4.65
C ARG A 11 -5.28 14.12 -5.97
N ALA A 12 -4.23 14.94 -5.90
CA ALA A 12 -3.51 15.40 -7.09
C ALA A 12 -2.87 14.23 -7.84
N ALA A 13 -2.29 13.27 -7.13
CA ALA A 13 -1.67 12.09 -7.73
C ALA A 13 -2.73 11.20 -8.43
N LEU A 14 -3.89 11.02 -7.82
CA LEU A 14 -5.00 10.27 -8.42
C LEU A 14 -5.48 10.96 -9.71
N GLN A 15 -5.67 12.26 -9.67
CA GLN A 15 -6.08 13.04 -10.84
C GLN A 15 -5.05 12.94 -11.96
N ALA A 16 -3.77 13.08 -11.64
CA ALA A 16 -2.69 12.97 -12.62
C ALA A 16 -2.62 11.57 -13.24
N ALA A 17 -3.00 10.54 -12.50
CA ALA A 17 -3.07 9.16 -12.99
C ALA A 17 -4.37 8.84 -13.72
N GLY A 18 -5.28 9.79 -13.83
CA GLY A 18 -6.57 9.59 -14.51
C GLY A 18 -7.55 8.73 -13.73
N LEU A 19 -7.40 8.66 -12.41
CA LEU A 19 -8.30 7.91 -11.55
C LEU A 19 -9.23 8.85 -10.79
N GLU A 20 -10.52 8.81 -11.16
CA GLU A 20 -11.55 9.56 -10.46
C GLU A 20 -11.99 8.74 -9.23
N SER A 21 -11.63 9.21 -8.06
CA SER A 21 -12.03 8.59 -6.80
C SER A 21 -12.12 9.65 -5.71
N GLU A 22 -13.15 9.54 -4.89
CA GLU A 22 -13.33 10.40 -3.75
C GLU A 22 -12.49 9.89 -2.58
N ILE A 23 -11.82 10.81 -1.89
CA ILE A 23 -11.13 10.49 -0.65
C ILE A 23 -12.14 10.58 0.49
N LEU A 24 -12.29 9.47 1.20
CA LEU A 24 -13.19 9.35 2.35
C LEU A 24 -12.39 9.59 3.62
N GLU A 25 -12.80 10.57 4.41
CA GLU A 25 -12.15 10.92 5.68
C GLU A 25 -13.04 10.54 6.83
N PHE A 26 -12.42 10.03 7.90
CA PHE A 26 -13.14 9.54 9.09
C PHE A 26 -12.54 10.12 10.36
N PRO A 27 -13.38 10.40 11.39
CA PRO A 27 -12.87 10.82 12.69
C PRO A 27 -12.11 9.68 13.40
N GLN A 28 -12.51 8.42 13.18
CA GLN A 28 -11.83 7.27 13.74
C GLN A 28 -10.64 6.85 12.86
N SER A 29 -9.70 6.12 13.46
CA SER A 29 -8.52 5.62 12.76
C SER A 29 -8.89 4.59 11.69
N THR A 30 -8.23 4.67 10.54
CA THR A 30 -8.27 3.65 9.49
C THR A 30 -6.87 3.07 9.26
N ARG A 31 -6.03 3.11 10.28
CA ARG A 31 -4.63 2.70 10.20
C ARG A 31 -4.47 1.20 9.97
N THR A 32 -5.27 0.39 10.65
CA THR A 32 -5.24 -1.07 10.45
C THR A 32 -6.27 -1.46 9.40
N ALA A 33 -6.08 -2.65 8.80
CA ALA A 33 -7.03 -3.17 7.82
C ALA A 33 -8.42 -3.37 8.45
N GLU A 34 -8.47 -3.86 9.68
CA GLU A 34 -9.72 -4.08 10.40
C GLU A 34 -10.45 -2.78 10.68
N GLU A 35 -9.73 -1.74 11.12
CA GLU A 35 -10.31 -0.42 11.35
C GLU A 35 -10.83 0.19 10.05
N ALA A 36 -10.05 0.10 8.97
CA ALA A 36 -10.46 0.62 7.67
C ALA A 36 -11.71 -0.11 7.16
N ALA A 37 -11.74 -1.44 7.25
CA ALA A 37 -12.88 -2.24 6.81
C ALA A 37 -14.15 -1.86 7.57
N ARG A 38 -14.07 -1.66 8.88
CA ARG A 38 -15.21 -1.20 9.68
C ARG A 38 -15.70 0.18 9.25
N ALA A 39 -14.77 1.10 8.99
CA ALA A 39 -15.13 2.47 8.62
C ALA A 39 -15.90 2.51 7.28
N VAL A 40 -15.49 1.70 6.32
CA VAL A 40 -16.12 1.65 4.99
C VAL A 40 -17.16 0.55 4.84
N GLN A 41 -17.39 -0.24 5.89
CA GLN A 41 -18.36 -1.36 5.91
C GLN A 41 -18.07 -2.38 4.82
N ALA A 42 -16.81 -2.74 4.68
CA ALA A 42 -16.34 -3.69 3.68
C ALA A 42 -15.71 -4.93 4.35
N ASP A 43 -15.46 -5.97 3.55
CA ASP A 43 -14.68 -7.12 3.97
C ASP A 43 -13.22 -6.68 4.17
N VAL A 44 -12.57 -7.21 5.21
CA VAL A 44 -11.17 -6.86 5.50
C VAL A 44 -10.24 -7.21 4.33
N GLY A 45 -10.60 -8.22 3.54
CA GLY A 45 -9.83 -8.59 2.35
C GLY A 45 -9.83 -7.53 1.26
N GLN A 46 -10.80 -6.61 1.27
CA GLN A 46 -10.89 -5.50 0.32
C GLN A 46 -9.93 -4.35 0.65
N ILE A 47 -9.30 -4.40 1.82
CA ILE A 47 -8.34 -3.38 2.21
C ILE A 47 -6.96 -3.75 1.67
N GLY A 48 -6.37 -2.85 0.90
CA GLY A 48 -4.99 -3.00 0.47
C GLY A 48 -4.06 -2.36 1.49
N LYS A 49 -3.35 -3.18 2.26
CA LYS A 49 -2.35 -2.70 3.23
C LYS A 49 -1.09 -2.28 2.47
N SER A 50 -0.65 -1.06 2.68
CA SER A 50 0.59 -0.54 2.07
C SER A 50 1.77 -0.80 3.01
N LEU A 51 2.64 -1.72 2.63
CA LEU A 51 3.81 -2.11 3.41
C LEU A 51 5.07 -1.74 2.64
N VAL A 52 5.92 -0.92 3.25
CA VAL A 52 7.20 -0.54 2.64
C VAL A 52 8.29 -1.49 3.12
N PHE A 53 9.04 -2.01 2.17
CA PHE A 53 10.18 -2.89 2.44
C PHE A 53 11.45 -2.27 1.88
N THR A 54 12.58 -2.59 2.50
CA THR A 54 13.89 -2.32 1.93
C THR A 54 14.47 -3.61 1.37
N VAL A 55 15.17 -3.48 0.27
CA VAL A 55 15.81 -4.60 -0.43
C VAL A 55 17.30 -4.30 -0.51
N GLY A 56 18.11 -5.12 0.16
CA GLY A 56 19.55 -4.96 0.18
C GLY A 56 20.25 -5.65 -1.00
N ASP A 57 21.24 -5.00 -1.57
CA ASP A 57 22.11 -5.63 -2.57
C ASP A 57 23.41 -6.14 -1.91
N ARG A 58 24.24 -6.83 -2.71
CA ARG A 58 25.52 -7.39 -2.23
C ARG A 58 26.53 -6.34 -1.80
N ARG A 59 26.32 -5.07 -2.18
CA ARG A 59 27.21 -3.94 -1.84
C ARG A 59 26.73 -3.18 -0.63
N GLY A 60 25.71 -3.68 0.07
CA GLY A 60 25.13 -3.02 1.24
C GLY A 60 24.24 -1.83 0.90
N ARG A 61 23.90 -1.62 -0.36
CA ARG A 61 22.95 -0.58 -0.76
C ARG A 61 21.53 -1.10 -0.57
N GLU A 62 20.66 -0.23 -0.15
CA GLU A 62 19.26 -0.57 0.04
C GLU A 62 18.38 0.25 -0.91
N ALA A 63 17.40 -0.43 -1.51
CA ALA A 63 16.34 0.19 -2.27
C ALA A 63 15.01 -0.07 -1.58
N ALA A 64 14.03 0.79 -1.79
CA ALA A 64 12.70 0.60 -1.21
C ALA A 64 11.72 0.06 -2.26
N LEU A 65 10.72 -0.67 -1.78
CA LEU A 65 9.57 -1.07 -2.58
C LEU A 65 8.31 -1.01 -1.72
N LEU A 66 7.17 -0.91 -2.38
CA LEU A 66 5.86 -0.94 -1.75
C LEU A 66 5.18 -2.27 -2.10
N ALA A 67 4.72 -2.99 -1.08
CA ALA A 67 3.87 -4.15 -1.26
C ALA A 67 2.46 -3.81 -0.80
N ILE A 68 1.48 -4.03 -1.66
CA ILE A 68 0.06 -3.83 -1.34
C ILE A 68 -0.55 -5.19 -1.11
N VAL A 69 -0.88 -5.48 0.14
CA VAL A 69 -1.28 -6.82 0.61
C VAL A 69 -2.72 -6.77 1.09
N SER A 70 -3.55 -7.75 0.69
CA SER A 70 -4.92 -7.86 1.17
C SER A 70 -4.95 -7.90 2.70
N GLY A 71 -5.93 -7.22 3.30
CA GLY A 71 -6.11 -7.22 4.75
C GLY A 71 -6.28 -8.59 5.37
N ARG A 72 -6.68 -9.60 4.61
CA ARG A 72 -6.76 -10.99 5.09
C ARG A 72 -5.41 -11.71 5.11
N ASN A 73 -4.41 -11.16 4.44
CA ASN A 73 -3.13 -11.83 4.25
C ASN A 73 -2.03 -11.16 5.04
N ARG A 74 -0.95 -11.89 5.26
CA ARG A 74 0.32 -11.36 5.79
C ARG A 74 1.38 -11.54 4.72
N ALA A 75 2.21 -10.54 4.54
CA ALA A 75 3.32 -10.63 3.59
C ALA A 75 4.33 -11.67 4.07
N ASP A 76 4.73 -12.56 3.17
CA ASP A 76 5.76 -13.55 3.43
C ASP A 76 7.10 -13.01 2.94
N VAL A 77 7.91 -12.54 3.87
CA VAL A 77 9.22 -11.94 3.58
C VAL A 77 10.14 -12.94 2.90
N ALA A 78 10.05 -14.23 3.25
CA ALA A 78 10.87 -15.27 2.61
C ALA A 78 10.50 -15.44 1.14
N LYS A 79 9.20 -15.39 0.80
CA LYS A 79 8.76 -15.42 -0.60
C LYS A 79 9.29 -14.22 -1.37
N LEU A 80 9.20 -13.03 -0.79
CA LEU A 80 9.70 -11.81 -1.43
C LEU A 80 11.20 -11.88 -1.65
N THR A 81 11.95 -12.36 -0.65
CA THR A 81 13.40 -12.53 -0.74
C THR A 81 13.76 -13.48 -1.88
N ARG A 82 13.09 -14.61 -1.98
CA ARG A 82 13.32 -15.57 -3.09
C ARG A 82 12.96 -14.97 -4.44
N ARG A 83 11.84 -14.28 -4.53
CA ARG A 83 11.35 -13.68 -5.78
C ARG A 83 12.30 -12.59 -6.29
N LEU A 84 12.83 -11.77 -5.37
CA LEU A 84 13.69 -10.64 -5.73
C LEU A 84 15.17 -10.99 -5.79
N GLY A 85 15.56 -12.13 -5.22
CA GLY A 85 16.96 -12.55 -5.19
C GLY A 85 17.82 -11.67 -4.29
N ALA A 86 17.25 -11.01 -3.30
CA ALA A 86 17.93 -10.09 -2.39
C ALA A 86 17.22 -10.08 -1.04
N GLU A 87 17.93 -9.69 0.02
CA GLU A 87 17.35 -9.65 1.36
C GLU A 87 16.29 -8.56 1.48
N VAL A 88 15.09 -8.96 1.90
CA VAL A 88 13.94 -8.08 2.07
C VAL A 88 13.65 -7.91 3.55
N ARG A 89 13.48 -6.66 4.00
CA ARG A 89 13.17 -6.31 5.39
C ARG A 89 12.07 -5.26 5.44
N ARG A 90 11.28 -5.29 6.51
CA ARG A 90 10.33 -4.19 6.77
C ARG A 90 11.10 -2.90 6.96
N ALA A 91 10.70 -1.84 6.25
CA ALA A 91 11.33 -0.55 6.40
C ALA A 91 10.97 0.08 7.75
N PRO A 92 11.94 0.69 8.46
CA PRO A 92 11.60 1.46 9.66
C PRO A 92 10.71 2.64 9.34
N ALA A 93 9.96 3.13 10.34
CA ALA A 93 9.03 4.25 10.16
C ALA A 93 9.71 5.49 9.55
N GLU A 94 10.93 5.77 9.96
CA GLU A 94 11.71 6.90 9.44
C GLU A 94 11.98 6.76 7.94
N THR A 95 12.38 5.56 7.50
CA THR A 95 12.61 5.28 6.09
C THR A 95 11.32 5.39 5.29
N VAL A 96 10.20 4.88 5.83
CA VAL A 96 8.89 4.98 5.17
C VAL A 96 8.54 6.45 4.91
N ARG A 97 8.70 7.30 5.92
CA ARG A 97 8.41 8.73 5.80
C ARG A 97 9.34 9.41 4.80
N GLU A 98 10.63 9.10 4.84
CA GLU A 98 11.62 9.69 3.95
C GLU A 98 11.37 9.32 2.48
N VAL A 99 11.14 8.05 2.22
CA VAL A 99 10.97 7.53 0.85
C VAL A 99 9.61 7.90 0.27
N THR A 100 8.53 7.75 1.04
CA THR A 100 7.18 7.95 0.53
C THR A 100 6.65 9.36 0.74
N GLY A 101 7.10 10.05 1.77
CA GLY A 101 6.55 11.33 2.20
C GLY A 101 5.34 11.20 3.11
N TYR A 102 4.98 9.98 3.50
CA TYR A 102 3.81 9.70 4.33
C TYR A 102 4.20 8.82 5.52
N ALA A 103 3.42 8.89 6.59
CA ALA A 103 3.62 8.04 7.76
C ALA A 103 3.00 6.67 7.57
N ILE A 104 3.54 5.67 8.27
CA ILE A 104 2.94 4.33 8.34
C ILE A 104 1.46 4.45 8.71
N GLY A 105 0.63 3.69 8.01
CA GLY A 105 -0.84 3.74 8.18
C GLY A 105 -1.53 4.70 7.23
N GLY A 106 -0.79 5.62 6.60
CA GLY A 106 -1.33 6.57 5.63
C GLY A 106 -0.71 6.48 4.24
N VAL A 107 0.20 5.55 4.01
CA VAL A 107 0.93 5.46 2.74
C VAL A 107 -0.01 5.09 1.60
N PRO A 108 -0.21 5.98 0.61
CA PRO A 108 -1.03 5.66 -0.56
C PRO A 108 -0.24 4.77 -1.55
N PRO A 109 -0.92 4.17 -2.53
CA PRO A 109 -0.23 3.32 -3.51
C PRO A 109 0.55 4.09 -4.57
N LEU A 110 0.40 5.42 -4.63
CA LEU A 110 1.07 6.29 -5.61
C LEU A 110 1.29 7.67 -4.99
N GLY A 111 2.00 8.53 -5.71
CA GLY A 111 2.25 9.91 -5.24
C GLY A 111 3.33 10.01 -4.19
N HIS A 112 4.29 9.08 -4.22
CA HIS A 112 5.39 9.05 -3.26
C HIS A 112 6.45 10.12 -3.56
N ALA A 113 7.14 10.55 -2.53
CA ALA A 113 8.24 11.51 -2.66
C ALA A 113 9.36 10.98 -3.56
N THR A 114 9.66 9.68 -3.43
CA THR A 114 10.58 8.97 -4.32
C THR A 114 9.80 7.88 -5.05
N ARG A 115 9.99 7.78 -6.35
CA ARG A 115 9.33 6.72 -7.12
C ARG A 115 9.92 5.36 -6.74
N ILE A 116 9.07 4.44 -6.30
CA ILE A 116 9.47 3.09 -5.89
C ILE A 116 8.64 2.04 -6.61
N PRO A 117 9.19 0.83 -6.84
CA PRO A 117 8.43 -0.27 -7.40
C PRO A 117 7.27 -0.67 -6.50
N VAL A 118 6.19 -1.18 -7.10
CA VAL A 118 5.00 -1.64 -6.39
C VAL A 118 4.75 -3.10 -6.73
N LEU A 119 4.54 -3.91 -5.69
CA LEU A 119 4.11 -5.29 -5.79
C LEU A 119 2.67 -5.38 -5.27
N ILE A 120 1.82 -6.14 -5.93
CA ILE A 120 0.40 -6.20 -5.61
C ILE A 120 0.00 -7.66 -5.34
N ASP A 121 -0.62 -7.88 -4.19
CA ASP A 121 -1.15 -9.18 -3.80
C ASP A 121 -2.24 -9.63 -4.79
N GLU A 122 -2.04 -10.78 -5.40
CA GLU A 122 -2.99 -11.34 -6.37
C GLU A 122 -4.38 -11.56 -5.78
N ASP A 123 -4.50 -11.78 -4.46
CA ASP A 123 -5.79 -12.01 -3.83
C ASP A 123 -6.69 -10.79 -3.84
N LEU A 124 -6.14 -9.58 -4.03
CA LEU A 124 -6.94 -8.38 -4.18
C LEU A 124 -7.83 -8.42 -5.44
N ALA A 125 -7.44 -9.21 -6.43
CA ALA A 125 -8.24 -9.36 -7.65
C ALA A 125 -9.60 -10.04 -7.42
N ARG A 126 -9.80 -10.68 -6.26
CA ARG A 126 -11.05 -11.36 -5.92
C ARG A 126 -12.21 -10.41 -5.62
N TYR A 127 -11.92 -9.13 -5.39
CA TYR A 127 -12.90 -8.18 -4.91
C TYR A 127 -13.25 -7.14 -5.99
N PRO A 128 -14.55 -6.76 -6.10
CA PRO A 128 -14.97 -5.77 -7.10
C PRO A 128 -14.50 -4.35 -6.78
N ALA A 129 -14.18 -4.08 -5.51
CA ALA A 129 -13.68 -2.79 -5.08
C ALA A 129 -12.67 -2.97 -3.96
N LEU A 130 -11.65 -2.11 -3.97
CA LEU A 130 -10.59 -2.08 -2.97
C LEU A 130 -10.56 -0.72 -2.30
N TYR A 131 -10.03 -0.68 -1.08
CA TYR A 131 -9.83 0.56 -0.33
C TYR A 131 -8.36 0.66 0.09
N LEU A 132 -7.74 1.79 -0.22
CA LEU A 132 -6.32 2.06 0.02
C LEU A 132 -6.18 3.33 0.85
N ALA A 133 -5.09 3.43 1.61
CA ALA A 133 -4.80 4.64 2.38
C ALA A 133 -4.64 5.85 1.47
N ALA A 134 -5.10 6.99 1.94
CA ALA A 134 -5.12 8.23 1.19
C ALA A 134 -4.32 9.34 1.87
N GLY A 135 -3.16 9.01 2.44
CA GLY A 135 -2.20 9.97 2.93
C GLY A 135 -2.16 10.15 4.45
N THR A 136 -3.21 9.74 5.15
CA THR A 136 -3.29 9.81 6.61
C THR A 136 -3.93 8.55 7.17
N PRO A 137 -3.76 8.25 8.47
CA PRO A 137 -4.42 7.10 9.09
C PRO A 137 -5.92 7.34 9.38
N HIS A 138 -6.53 8.31 8.70
CA HIS A 138 -7.95 8.63 8.80
C HIS A 138 -8.61 8.79 7.44
N ALA A 139 -7.91 8.44 6.36
CA ALA A 139 -8.41 8.66 5.02
C ALA A 139 -8.12 7.46 4.12
N VAL A 140 -9.12 7.10 3.31
CA VAL A 140 -9.00 6.03 2.31
C VAL A 140 -9.65 6.48 1.01
N PHE A 141 -9.30 5.81 -0.08
CA PHE A 141 -10.01 5.95 -1.34
C PHE A 141 -10.34 4.57 -1.91
N ARG A 142 -11.33 4.53 -2.77
CA ARG A 142 -11.83 3.31 -3.39
C ARG A 142 -11.35 3.22 -4.84
N CYS A 143 -10.95 2.03 -5.27
CA CYS A 143 -10.66 1.76 -6.68
C CYS A 143 -10.89 0.29 -7.02
N THR A 144 -10.87 -0.04 -8.30
CA THR A 144 -10.88 -1.43 -8.74
C THR A 144 -9.46 -1.99 -8.75
N PHE A 145 -9.35 -3.32 -8.78
CA PHE A 145 -8.05 -3.98 -8.93
C PHE A 145 -7.35 -3.54 -10.24
N ALA A 146 -8.11 -3.47 -11.34
CA ALA A 146 -7.56 -3.05 -12.62
C ALA A 146 -6.99 -1.62 -12.56
N ASP A 147 -7.70 -0.71 -11.90
CA ASP A 147 -7.22 0.66 -11.71
C ASP A 147 -5.96 0.69 -10.86
N LEU A 148 -5.92 -0.10 -9.79
CA LEU A 148 -4.75 -0.17 -8.92
C LEU A 148 -3.51 -0.61 -9.71
N VAL A 149 -3.63 -1.67 -10.51
CA VAL A 149 -2.52 -2.15 -11.35
C VAL A 149 -2.11 -1.05 -12.34
N ARG A 150 -3.07 -0.41 -12.97
CA ARG A 150 -2.80 0.63 -13.98
C ARG A 150 -2.06 1.83 -13.39
N VAL A 151 -2.56 2.39 -12.28
CA VAL A 151 -1.98 3.63 -11.73
C VAL A 151 -0.64 3.41 -11.03
N THR A 152 -0.36 2.19 -10.57
CA THR A 152 0.90 1.88 -9.89
C THR A 152 1.93 1.26 -10.82
N CYS A 153 1.52 0.74 -11.98
CA CYS A 153 2.34 -0.12 -12.83
C CYS A 153 2.91 -1.30 -12.04
N GLY A 154 2.16 -1.77 -11.04
CA GLY A 154 2.61 -2.78 -10.11
C GLY A 154 2.66 -4.19 -10.70
N GLU A 155 3.54 -5.00 -10.15
CA GLU A 155 3.62 -6.43 -10.48
C GLU A 155 2.69 -7.21 -9.55
N VAL A 156 1.81 -8.01 -10.13
CA VAL A 156 0.86 -8.86 -9.38
C VAL A 156 1.50 -10.21 -9.12
N LEU A 157 1.52 -10.65 -7.86
CA LEU A 157 2.13 -11.94 -7.49
C LEU A 157 1.55 -12.46 -6.19
N ASN A 158 1.84 -13.75 -5.93
CA ASN A 158 1.54 -14.36 -4.64
C ASN A 158 2.66 -13.99 -3.65
N MET A 159 2.34 -13.17 -2.66
CA MET A 159 3.30 -12.74 -1.64
C MET A 159 2.83 -13.05 -0.22
N LYS A 160 1.79 -13.83 -0.08
CA LYS A 160 1.19 -14.09 1.24
C LYS A 160 1.83 -15.29 1.95
N GLU A 161 1.82 -15.24 3.28
CA GLU A 161 2.09 -16.44 4.08
C GLU A 161 1.00 -17.46 3.82
N GLU A 162 1.39 -18.70 3.54
CA GLU A 162 0.42 -19.77 3.39
C GLU A 162 -0.07 -20.19 4.78
N VAL A 163 -1.39 -20.36 4.87
CA VAL A 163 -1.99 -20.89 6.10
C VAL A 163 -1.80 -22.38 6.07
N SER A 164 -1.01 -22.92 7.03
CA SER A 164 -0.90 -24.36 7.22
C SER A 164 -2.23 -24.84 7.77
N GLY A 165 -3.00 -25.42 6.90
CA GLY A 165 -4.32 -25.99 7.23
C GLY A 165 -4.22 -27.33 7.88
#